data_ea8acaf1edf38083abfacc54632b6710
#
_entry.id   ea8acaf1edf38083abfacc54632b6710
#
_cell.length_a   1.000
_cell.length_b   1.000
_cell.length_c   1.000
_cell.angle_alpha   90.00
_cell.angle_beta   90.00
_cell.angle_gamma   90.00
#
_symmetry.space_group_name_H-M   'P 1'
#
loop_
_entity.id
_entity.type
_entity.pdbx_description
1 polymer ?
#
loop_
_entity_poly.entity_id
_entity_poly.type
_entity_poly.pdbx_seq_one_letter_code
_entity_poly.pdbx_strand_id
1 'polypeptide(L)'
;MNISHIYYEKDVDKYYLGKYLLEKYKDIPKTVIENHNNIKELREKENKDFPILKTYLIIGVRKTQNFVPNYKVSNYLVPYTSSGCGAMCLYCYLVCNFNKCSYLRVFVNREQLLEKIIKHSLKSEEEKVYEIGSNSDLVYENMITNNLKWTIEEFGKINKGYLTFPTKFHQVDDIIGIKHNGRTIIRVSVNPKEIINNIELKTSPLEKRIDAINKLCADNYKVGILIAPVIMVDNYKKLYEELFITLKEKLSNKVKKEVFFEVIFMTYSYVSDMINKEAFPKLDSLYNKDIQTGRGRGKYVYKKKLKEDGEKYIASLLKKYFPNNEIKYIC
;
A
#
# COMPACT_ATOMS: atom_id res chain seq x y z
N MET A 1 11.01 13.28 0.16
CA MET A 1 10.70 12.72 -1.17
C MET A 1 11.26 13.65 -2.22
N ASN A 2 11.93 13.13 -3.24
CA ASN A 2 12.49 13.95 -4.32
C ASN A 2 11.59 13.80 -5.57
N ILE A 3 10.82 14.85 -5.91
CA ILE A 3 10.07 14.93 -7.16
C ILE A 3 10.97 15.68 -8.14
N SER A 4 11.36 15.01 -9.24
CA SER A 4 12.25 15.57 -10.26
C SER A 4 11.51 16.16 -11.46
N HIS A 5 10.27 15.72 -11.71
CA HIS A 5 9.43 16.22 -12.81
C HIS A 5 7.95 15.98 -12.53
N ILE A 6 7.09 16.86 -13.02
CA ILE A 6 5.64 16.77 -12.89
C ILE A 6 4.99 16.75 -14.27
N TYR A 7 4.15 15.74 -14.53
CA TYR A 7 3.25 15.71 -15.66
C TYR A 7 1.83 15.99 -15.17
N TYR A 8 1.11 16.90 -15.82
CA TYR A 8 -0.23 17.26 -15.36
C TYR A 8 -1.22 17.49 -16.50
N GLU A 9 -2.48 17.07 -16.31
CA GLU A 9 -3.58 17.33 -17.23
C GLU A 9 -4.04 18.79 -17.13
N LYS A 10 -4.46 19.39 -18.25
CA LYS A 10 -4.91 20.81 -18.33
C LYS A 10 -5.99 21.15 -17.31
N ASP A 11 -6.89 20.20 -17.04
CA ASP A 11 -8.07 20.45 -16.20
C ASP A 11 -7.79 20.37 -14.70
N VAL A 12 -6.56 20.06 -14.26
CA VAL A 12 -6.25 19.93 -12.82
C VAL A 12 -6.36 21.25 -12.07
N ASP A 13 -6.17 22.38 -12.73
CA ASP A 13 -6.31 23.73 -12.15
C ASP A 13 -7.76 24.10 -11.82
N LYS A 14 -8.75 23.37 -12.33
CA LYS A 14 -10.16 23.54 -11.94
C LYS A 14 -10.44 23.03 -10.52
N TYR A 15 -9.53 22.26 -9.94
CA TYR A 15 -9.67 21.66 -8.61
C TYR A 15 -8.75 22.34 -7.60
N TYR A 16 -9.24 22.50 -6.36
CA TYR A 16 -8.45 23.08 -5.28
C TYR A 16 -7.10 22.36 -5.10
N LEU A 17 -7.13 21.02 -5.02
CA LEU A 17 -5.91 20.23 -4.87
C LEU A 17 -4.94 20.41 -6.03
N GLY A 18 -5.44 20.53 -7.26
CA GLY A 18 -4.61 20.77 -8.43
C GLY A 18 -3.88 22.09 -8.36
N LYS A 19 -4.59 23.18 -8.07
CA LYS A 19 -3.98 24.51 -7.83
C LYS A 19 -2.92 24.44 -6.74
N TYR A 20 -3.27 23.83 -5.60
CA TYR A 20 -2.36 23.67 -4.47
C TYR A 20 -1.06 22.94 -4.85
N LEU A 21 -1.15 21.82 -5.58
CA LEU A 21 0.01 21.04 -5.98
C LEU A 21 0.88 21.78 -7.01
N LEU A 22 0.27 22.45 -7.98
CA LEU A 22 1.01 23.21 -8.98
C LEU A 22 1.79 24.37 -8.36
N GLU A 23 1.22 25.06 -7.35
CA GLU A 23 1.89 26.12 -6.59
C GLU A 23 2.95 25.56 -5.64
N LYS A 24 2.61 24.51 -4.85
CA LYS A 24 3.54 23.87 -3.91
C LYS A 24 4.84 23.42 -4.58
N TYR A 25 4.74 22.99 -5.83
CA TYR A 25 5.87 22.49 -6.62
C TYR A 25 6.20 23.40 -7.80
N LYS A 26 6.03 24.73 -7.67
CA LYS A 26 6.24 25.71 -8.74
C LYS A 26 7.63 25.63 -9.36
N ASP A 27 8.65 25.34 -8.57
CA ASP A 27 10.05 25.27 -9.00
C ASP A 27 10.46 23.94 -9.64
N ILE A 28 9.58 22.95 -9.62
CA ILE A 28 9.82 21.65 -10.28
C ILE A 28 9.44 21.76 -11.77
N PRO A 29 10.28 21.26 -12.70
CA PRO A 29 9.93 21.19 -14.12
C PRO A 29 8.61 20.49 -14.37
N LYS A 30 7.76 21.07 -15.24
CA LYS A 30 6.41 20.60 -15.51
C LYS A 30 6.15 20.41 -17.01
N THR A 31 5.43 19.35 -17.33
CA THR A 31 4.93 19.10 -18.68
C THR A 31 3.43 18.90 -18.67
N VAL A 32 2.72 19.67 -19.50
CA VAL A 32 1.28 19.50 -19.71
C VAL A 32 1.05 18.24 -20.55
N ILE A 33 0.10 17.42 -20.14
CA ILE A 33 -0.29 16.20 -20.84
C ILE A 33 -1.79 16.18 -21.13
N GLU A 34 -2.18 15.44 -22.15
CA GLU A 34 -3.61 15.25 -22.48
C GLU A 34 -4.27 14.18 -21.60
N ASN A 35 -3.52 13.12 -21.25
CA ASN A 35 -4.06 11.96 -20.53
C ASN A 35 -3.01 11.29 -19.65
N HIS A 36 -3.29 11.24 -18.35
CA HIS A 36 -2.44 10.59 -17.33
C HIS A 36 -2.24 9.08 -17.55
N ASN A 37 -3.04 8.42 -18.39
CA ASN A 37 -2.89 7.00 -18.72
C ASN A 37 -2.00 6.76 -19.94
N ASN A 38 -1.68 7.78 -20.72
CA ASN A 38 -0.93 7.66 -21.98
C ASN A 38 0.11 8.76 -22.12
N ILE A 39 1.23 8.63 -21.42
CA ILE A 39 2.37 9.53 -21.53
C ILE A 39 3.43 8.82 -22.37
N LYS A 40 3.49 9.17 -23.67
CA LYS A 40 4.32 8.46 -24.66
C LYS A 40 5.78 8.38 -24.21
N GLU A 41 6.38 9.49 -23.84
CA GLU A 41 7.78 9.55 -23.42
C GLU A 41 8.10 8.64 -22.21
N LEU A 42 7.15 8.42 -21.29
CA LEU A 42 7.33 7.53 -20.14
C LEU A 42 7.16 6.05 -20.52
N ARG A 43 6.39 5.75 -21.56
CA ARG A 43 6.22 4.39 -22.08
C ARG A 43 7.43 3.88 -22.85
N GLU A 44 8.20 4.78 -23.44
CA GLU A 44 9.41 4.48 -24.20
C GLU A 44 10.63 4.25 -23.31
N LYS A 45 10.54 4.58 -22.01
CA LYS A 45 11.62 4.34 -21.04
C LYS A 45 11.93 2.86 -20.87
N GLU A 46 13.21 2.54 -20.70
CA GLU A 46 13.68 1.18 -20.44
C GLU A 46 13.46 0.77 -18.98
N ASN A 47 13.55 -0.52 -18.69
CA ASN A 47 13.41 -1.01 -17.31
C ASN A 47 14.51 -0.46 -16.37
N LYS A 48 15.72 -0.23 -16.89
CA LYS A 48 16.81 0.39 -16.11
C LYS A 48 16.46 1.79 -15.58
N ASP A 49 15.51 2.49 -16.24
CA ASP A 49 15.06 3.83 -15.85
C ASP A 49 14.02 3.78 -14.70
N PHE A 50 13.60 2.59 -14.27
CA PHE A 50 12.58 2.42 -13.23
C PHE A 50 12.83 3.25 -11.96
N PRO A 51 14.07 3.34 -11.40
CA PRO A 51 14.32 4.15 -10.22
C PRO A 51 14.09 5.65 -10.43
N ILE A 52 14.40 6.18 -11.62
CA ILE A 52 14.17 7.60 -11.91
C ILE A 52 12.68 7.88 -12.15
N LEU A 53 11.95 6.95 -12.77
CA LEU A 53 10.51 7.07 -12.98
C LEU A 53 9.73 7.17 -11.65
N LYS A 54 10.29 6.63 -10.53
CA LYS A 54 9.74 6.77 -9.18
C LYS A 54 9.86 8.19 -8.60
N THR A 55 10.63 9.06 -9.24
CA THR A 55 10.73 10.48 -8.86
C THR A 55 9.74 11.36 -9.62
N TYR A 56 8.98 10.81 -10.56
CA TYR A 56 7.99 11.55 -11.33
C TYR A 56 6.62 11.56 -10.64
N LEU A 57 5.98 12.71 -10.66
CA LEU A 57 4.60 12.89 -10.18
C LEU A 57 3.69 13.18 -11.37
N ILE A 58 2.64 12.37 -11.50
CA ILE A 58 1.59 12.61 -12.49
C ILE A 58 0.37 13.14 -11.77
N ILE A 59 -0.17 14.27 -12.24
CA ILE A 59 -1.36 14.90 -11.66
C ILE A 59 -2.47 14.87 -12.72
N GLY A 60 -3.59 14.26 -12.38
CA GLY A 60 -4.70 14.09 -13.31
C GLY A 60 -6.07 14.12 -12.64
N VAL A 61 -7.11 13.92 -13.44
CA VAL A 61 -8.51 13.83 -12.99
C VAL A 61 -9.00 12.39 -13.19
N ARG A 62 -9.45 11.74 -12.13
CA ARG A 62 -10.01 10.38 -12.22
C ARG A 62 -11.44 10.42 -12.74
N LYS A 63 -11.66 9.87 -13.94
CA LYS A 63 -12.99 9.84 -14.59
C LYS A 63 -13.85 8.67 -14.10
N THR A 64 -13.23 7.52 -13.79
CA THR A 64 -13.94 6.29 -13.41
C THR A 64 -13.56 5.84 -12.01
N GLN A 65 -14.56 5.43 -11.24
CA GLN A 65 -14.37 4.85 -9.90
C GLN A 65 -15.37 3.70 -9.75
N ASN A 66 -14.84 2.48 -9.87
CA ASN A 66 -15.64 1.27 -9.75
C ASN A 66 -15.53 0.70 -8.35
N PHE A 67 -16.64 0.20 -7.82
CA PHE A 67 -16.68 -0.54 -6.55
C PHE A 67 -16.56 -2.03 -6.89
N VAL A 68 -15.35 -2.57 -6.76
CA VAL A 68 -15.08 -3.98 -7.05
C VAL A 68 -15.32 -4.82 -5.80
N PRO A 69 -16.26 -5.80 -5.82
CA PRO A 69 -16.52 -6.66 -4.67
C PRO A 69 -15.23 -7.32 -4.15
N ASN A 70 -15.08 -7.37 -2.85
CA ASN A 70 -13.98 -8.02 -2.15
C ASN A 70 -14.52 -8.81 -0.95
N TYR A 71 -13.84 -9.90 -0.62
CA TYR A 71 -14.31 -10.86 0.40
C TYR A 71 -13.28 -11.11 1.50
N LYS A 72 -12.29 -10.20 1.65
CA LYS A 72 -11.27 -10.27 2.69
C LYS A 72 -11.63 -9.31 3.82
N VAL A 73 -10.81 -8.28 4.05
CA VAL A 73 -11.03 -7.29 5.11
C VAL A 73 -11.95 -6.15 4.72
N SER A 74 -12.26 -6.01 3.44
CA SER A 74 -13.19 -5.00 2.93
C SER A 74 -14.28 -5.64 2.08
N ASN A 75 -15.42 -4.95 1.94
CA ASN A 75 -16.49 -5.35 1.04
C ASN A 75 -16.20 -4.91 -0.40
N TYR A 76 -15.47 -3.81 -0.55
CA TYR A 76 -15.16 -3.24 -1.86
C TYR A 76 -13.73 -2.75 -1.95
N LEU A 77 -13.08 -3.02 -3.10
CA LEU A 77 -11.87 -2.31 -3.53
C LEU A 77 -12.32 -1.09 -4.34
N VAL A 78 -11.93 0.10 -3.89
CA VAL A 78 -12.36 1.36 -4.51
C VAL A 78 -11.14 2.17 -4.91
N PRO A 79 -10.82 2.28 -6.23
CA PRO A 79 -9.79 3.19 -6.70
C PRO A 79 -10.06 4.61 -6.21
N TYR A 80 -9.06 5.24 -5.58
CA TYR A 80 -9.25 6.52 -4.91
C TYR A 80 -8.30 7.60 -5.46
N THR A 81 -7.75 8.43 -4.61
CA THR A 81 -7.00 9.64 -4.97
C THR A 81 -5.63 9.38 -5.59
N SER A 82 -5.14 8.15 -5.58
CA SER A 82 -3.87 7.85 -6.22
C SER A 82 -3.78 6.46 -6.84
N SER A 83 -2.76 6.27 -7.64
CA SER A 83 -2.30 4.96 -8.12
C SER A 83 -0.80 4.98 -8.35
N GLY A 84 -0.16 3.82 -8.18
CA GLY A 84 1.28 3.72 -8.12
C GLY A 84 1.81 4.07 -6.74
N CYS A 85 3.13 4.01 -6.57
CA CYS A 85 3.79 4.26 -5.28
C CYS A 85 5.24 4.65 -5.52
N GLY A 86 5.82 5.47 -4.66
CA GLY A 86 7.23 5.86 -4.72
C GLY A 86 8.19 4.83 -4.14
N ALA A 87 7.70 3.78 -3.46
CA ALA A 87 8.52 2.66 -3.03
C ALA A 87 8.96 1.78 -4.22
N MET A 88 10.01 1.00 -4.00
CA MET A 88 10.63 0.14 -5.01
C MET A 88 10.67 -1.33 -4.55
N CYS A 89 9.58 -1.82 -3.92
CA CYS A 89 9.50 -3.22 -3.50
C CYS A 89 9.68 -4.15 -4.70
N LEU A 90 10.61 -5.10 -4.61
CA LEU A 90 10.98 -5.99 -5.74
C LEU A 90 9.83 -6.90 -6.19
N TYR A 91 8.86 -7.18 -5.32
CA TYR A 91 7.67 -7.99 -5.61
C TYR A 91 6.44 -7.17 -6.02
N CYS A 92 6.56 -5.86 -6.25
CA CYS A 92 5.42 -4.96 -6.37
C CYS A 92 4.51 -5.31 -7.55
N TYR A 93 3.26 -5.67 -7.25
CA TYR A 93 2.27 -5.99 -8.29
C TYR A 93 1.79 -4.76 -9.08
N LEU A 94 1.96 -3.55 -8.55
CA LEU A 94 1.54 -2.32 -9.22
C LEU A 94 2.28 -2.11 -10.54
N VAL A 95 3.53 -2.59 -10.67
CA VAL A 95 4.30 -2.50 -11.92
C VAL A 95 3.65 -3.28 -13.06
N CYS A 96 2.90 -4.35 -12.75
CA CYS A 96 2.19 -5.15 -13.74
C CYS A 96 0.95 -4.44 -14.29
N ASN A 97 0.35 -3.55 -13.49
CA ASN A 97 -0.90 -2.88 -13.83
C ASN A 97 -0.69 -1.57 -14.62
N PHE A 98 0.50 -1.00 -14.57
CA PHE A 98 0.77 0.36 -15.07
C PHE A 98 1.93 0.40 -16.09
N ASN A 99 2.02 -0.59 -16.96
CA ASN A 99 2.96 -0.62 -18.10
C ASN A 99 4.39 -0.26 -17.69
N LYS A 100 5.01 -1.05 -16.82
CA LYS A 100 6.39 -0.89 -16.31
C LYS A 100 6.59 0.31 -15.36
N CYS A 101 5.75 1.33 -15.42
CA CYS A 101 5.93 2.58 -14.71
C CYS A 101 4.91 2.70 -13.58
N SER A 102 5.21 2.18 -12.43
CA SER A 102 4.38 2.42 -11.24
C SER A 102 4.79 3.73 -10.53
N TYR A 103 5.00 4.80 -11.30
CA TYR A 103 5.14 6.14 -10.75
C TYR A 103 3.86 6.56 -10.01
N LEU A 104 3.98 7.52 -9.11
CA LEU A 104 2.81 8.02 -8.39
C LEU A 104 1.97 8.91 -9.30
N ARG A 105 0.68 8.53 -9.45
CA ARG A 105 -0.35 9.37 -10.06
C ARG A 105 -1.30 9.82 -8.98
N VAL A 106 -1.52 11.12 -8.88
CA VAL A 106 -2.46 11.77 -7.95
C VAL A 106 -3.66 12.30 -8.73
N PHE A 107 -4.85 12.05 -8.22
CA PHE A 107 -6.11 12.51 -8.80
C PHE A 107 -6.72 13.61 -7.95
N VAL A 108 -6.87 14.78 -8.56
CA VAL A 108 -7.20 16.03 -7.84
C VAL A 108 -8.67 16.22 -7.52
N ASN A 109 -9.56 15.42 -8.08
CA ASN A 109 -11.01 15.48 -7.86
C ASN A 109 -11.46 14.64 -6.64
N ARG A 110 -10.73 14.75 -5.53
CA ARG A 110 -10.93 13.96 -4.30
C ARG A 110 -12.34 14.10 -3.71
N GLU A 111 -12.92 15.30 -3.79
CA GLU A 111 -14.27 15.59 -3.29
C GLU A 111 -15.31 14.73 -3.99
N GLN A 112 -15.26 14.65 -5.33
CA GLN A 112 -16.15 13.83 -6.14
C GLN A 112 -15.97 12.32 -5.86
N LEU A 113 -14.71 11.90 -5.62
CA LEU A 113 -14.40 10.49 -5.35
C LEU A 113 -14.91 10.08 -3.96
N LEU A 114 -14.73 10.94 -2.95
CA LEU A 114 -15.22 10.65 -1.60
C LEU A 114 -16.75 10.70 -1.53
N GLU A 115 -17.38 11.66 -2.18
CA GLU A 115 -18.84 11.77 -2.23
C GLU A 115 -19.51 10.49 -2.76
N LYS A 116 -18.92 9.85 -3.78
CA LYS A 116 -19.43 8.56 -4.29
C LYS A 116 -19.35 7.46 -3.24
N ILE A 117 -18.26 7.39 -2.47
CA ILE A 117 -18.13 6.40 -1.38
C ILE A 117 -19.16 6.67 -0.29
N ILE A 118 -19.31 7.93 0.13
CA ILE A 118 -20.28 8.35 1.14
C ILE A 118 -21.71 8.01 0.69
N LYS A 119 -22.10 8.39 -0.54
CA LYS A 119 -23.41 8.07 -1.10
C LYS A 119 -23.69 6.57 -1.15
N HIS A 120 -22.70 5.77 -1.53
CA HIS A 120 -22.82 4.31 -1.56
C HIS A 120 -22.97 3.76 -0.13
N SER A 121 -22.17 4.27 0.83
CA SER A 121 -22.23 3.85 2.23
C SER A 121 -23.61 4.14 2.85
N LEU A 122 -24.12 5.34 2.67
CA LEU A 122 -25.42 5.77 3.23
C LEU A 122 -26.60 4.98 2.66
N LYS A 123 -26.54 4.59 1.37
CA LYS A 123 -27.56 3.78 0.70
C LYS A 123 -27.51 2.30 1.03
N SER A 124 -26.40 1.78 1.52
CA SER A 124 -26.25 0.36 1.86
C SER A 124 -27.08 0.03 3.09
N GLU A 125 -27.75 -1.12 3.14
CA GLU A 125 -28.50 -1.56 4.32
C GLU A 125 -27.59 -1.83 5.51
N GLU A 126 -26.46 -2.51 5.26
CA GLU A 126 -25.44 -2.83 6.25
C GLU A 126 -24.23 -1.90 6.19
N GLU A 127 -23.48 -1.82 7.27
CA GLU A 127 -22.19 -1.14 7.26
C GLU A 127 -21.21 -1.85 6.32
N LYS A 128 -20.58 -1.10 5.42
CA LYS A 128 -19.62 -1.62 4.44
C LYS A 128 -18.23 -1.05 4.71
N VAL A 129 -17.23 -1.84 4.40
CA VAL A 129 -15.81 -1.46 4.49
C VAL A 129 -15.26 -1.24 3.07
N TYR A 130 -14.73 -0.05 2.82
CA TYR A 130 -14.19 0.37 1.53
C TYR A 130 -12.66 0.43 1.59
N GLU A 131 -12.00 -0.40 0.79
CA GLU A 131 -10.55 -0.34 0.66
C GLU A 131 -10.15 0.68 -0.41
N ILE A 132 -9.58 1.80 0.04
CA ILE A 132 -9.20 2.92 -0.80
C ILE A 132 -7.70 2.95 -1.16
N GLY A 133 -6.89 2.05 -0.60
CA GLY A 133 -5.43 1.98 -0.76
C GLY A 133 -4.92 0.84 -1.64
N SER A 134 -5.79 0.08 -2.33
CA SER A 134 -5.37 -1.09 -3.11
C SER A 134 -4.44 -0.78 -4.30
N ASN A 135 -4.48 0.43 -4.83
CA ASN A 135 -3.69 0.84 -6.00
C ASN A 135 -2.51 1.77 -5.66
N SER A 136 -2.30 2.08 -4.39
CA SER A 136 -1.27 3.03 -3.94
C SER A 136 -0.96 2.82 -2.46
N ASP A 137 0.00 3.57 -1.92
CA ASP A 137 0.16 3.76 -0.49
C ASP A 137 -0.30 5.17 -0.12
N LEU A 138 -1.40 5.28 0.62
CA LEU A 138 -2.04 6.57 0.91
C LEU A 138 -1.28 7.37 1.97
N VAL A 139 -0.52 6.72 2.86
CA VAL A 139 0.36 7.43 3.80
C VAL A 139 1.50 8.10 3.03
N TYR A 140 2.06 7.40 2.03
CA TYR A 140 3.05 7.99 1.12
C TYR A 140 2.46 9.16 0.30
N GLU A 141 1.27 8.98 -0.26
CA GLU A 141 0.57 10.06 -0.98
C GLU A 141 0.33 11.28 -0.09
N ASN A 142 -0.05 11.06 1.18
CA ASN A 142 -0.39 12.15 2.12
C ASN A 142 0.76 13.13 2.34
N MET A 143 1.99 12.66 2.32
CA MET A 143 3.18 13.54 2.42
C MET A 143 3.25 14.57 1.28
N ILE A 144 2.60 14.29 0.15
CA ILE A 144 2.56 15.17 -1.02
C ILE A 144 1.32 16.07 -0.99
N THR A 145 0.17 15.48 -0.67
CA THR A 145 -1.15 16.01 -0.99
C THR A 145 -1.97 16.45 0.22
N ASN A 146 -1.68 15.93 1.42
CA ASN A 146 -2.55 15.98 2.60
C ASN A 146 -3.96 15.40 2.36
N ASN A 147 -4.14 14.55 1.34
CA ASN A 147 -5.44 13.97 1.01
C ASN A 147 -5.94 12.99 2.04
N LEU A 148 -5.07 12.16 2.61
CA LEU A 148 -5.47 11.14 3.57
C LEU A 148 -6.05 11.78 4.83
N LYS A 149 -5.41 12.82 5.36
CA LYS A 149 -5.92 13.60 6.50
C LYS A 149 -7.33 14.12 6.20
N TRP A 150 -7.47 14.85 5.11
CA TRP A 150 -8.77 15.40 4.69
C TRP A 150 -9.82 14.30 4.49
N THR A 151 -9.46 13.18 3.86
CA THR A 151 -10.37 12.05 3.62
C THR A 151 -10.89 11.44 4.91
N ILE A 152 -10.00 11.22 5.89
CA ILE A 152 -10.36 10.65 7.19
C ILE A 152 -11.30 11.59 7.96
N GLU A 153 -11.01 12.90 7.98
CA GLU A 153 -11.85 13.90 8.64
C GLU A 153 -13.24 14.00 7.98
N GLU A 154 -13.30 14.06 6.64
CA GLU A 154 -14.57 14.17 5.93
C GLU A 154 -15.42 12.89 6.05
N PHE A 155 -14.81 11.71 5.90
CA PHE A 155 -15.52 10.45 6.07
C PHE A 155 -15.92 10.21 7.53
N GLY A 156 -15.13 10.69 8.48
CA GLY A 156 -15.44 10.63 9.91
C GLY A 156 -16.72 11.38 10.30
N LYS A 157 -17.22 12.32 9.47
CA LYS A 157 -18.46 13.05 9.73
C LYS A 157 -19.73 12.20 9.53
N ILE A 158 -19.63 11.09 8.80
CA ILE A 158 -20.75 10.17 8.62
C ILE A 158 -20.73 9.07 9.67
N ASN A 159 -21.89 8.54 10.00
CA ASN A 159 -22.07 7.52 11.04
C ASN A 159 -22.23 6.10 10.48
N LYS A 160 -21.89 5.86 9.21
CA LYS A 160 -22.11 4.58 8.54
C LYS A 160 -20.93 4.18 7.65
N GLY A 161 -20.48 2.92 7.78
CA GLY A 161 -19.39 2.34 7.01
C GLY A 161 -17.99 2.70 7.53
N TYR A 162 -16.99 2.10 6.90
CA TYR A 162 -15.58 2.26 7.26
C TYR A 162 -14.70 2.40 6.02
N LEU A 163 -13.69 3.24 6.12
CA LEU A 163 -12.57 3.23 5.18
C LEU A 163 -11.48 2.28 5.67
N THR A 164 -10.74 1.67 4.75
CA THR A 164 -9.52 0.93 5.09
C THR A 164 -8.46 1.07 4.02
N PHE A 165 -7.21 0.99 4.43
CA PHE A 165 -6.05 0.98 3.52
C PHE A 165 -4.85 0.31 4.18
N PRO A 166 -4.00 -0.37 3.40
CA PRO A 166 -2.69 -0.85 3.85
C PRO A 166 -1.62 0.22 3.67
N THR A 167 -0.57 0.17 4.49
CA THR A 167 0.62 1.02 4.31
C THR A 167 1.91 0.31 4.73
N LYS A 168 3.02 0.70 4.10
CA LYS A 168 4.41 0.35 4.48
C LYS A 168 5.18 1.57 4.98
N PHE A 169 4.49 2.68 5.23
CA PHE A 169 5.08 3.94 5.67
C PHE A 169 4.64 4.29 7.08
N HIS A 170 5.51 5.01 7.80
CA HIS A 170 5.35 5.37 9.20
C HIS A 170 4.92 6.82 9.43
N GLN A 171 4.81 7.64 8.37
CA GLN A 171 4.50 9.07 8.46
C GLN A 171 3.00 9.27 8.75
N VAL A 172 2.58 8.92 9.96
CA VAL A 172 1.18 8.97 10.40
C VAL A 172 0.87 10.19 11.29
N ASP A 173 1.86 11.01 11.62
CA ASP A 173 1.69 12.11 12.58
C ASP A 173 0.60 13.11 12.14
N ASP A 174 0.44 13.37 10.86
CA ASP A 174 -0.59 14.25 10.32
C ASP A 174 -2.03 13.73 10.50
N ILE A 175 -2.20 12.45 10.79
CA ILE A 175 -3.51 11.82 11.00
C ILE A 175 -3.76 11.46 12.46
N ILE A 176 -2.86 11.81 13.38
CA ILE A 176 -3.05 11.66 14.82
C ILE A 176 -3.78 12.90 15.36
N GLY A 177 -4.71 12.69 16.29
CA GLY A 177 -5.48 13.75 16.94
C GLY A 177 -6.57 14.39 16.09
N ILE A 178 -6.87 13.85 14.91
CA ILE A 178 -7.96 14.33 14.04
C ILE A 178 -9.28 13.63 14.35
N LYS A 179 -10.41 14.23 13.94
CA LYS A 179 -11.76 13.70 14.17
C LYS A 179 -12.08 12.54 13.19
N HIS A 180 -11.48 11.37 13.39
CA HIS A 180 -11.74 10.18 12.58
C HIS A 180 -12.99 9.39 13.01
N ASN A 181 -13.50 9.62 14.22
CA ASN A 181 -14.70 9.00 14.81
C ASN A 181 -14.74 7.46 14.69
N GLY A 182 -13.56 6.81 14.70
CA GLY A 182 -13.42 5.36 14.57
C GLY A 182 -13.80 4.79 13.20
N ARG A 183 -14.01 5.62 12.17
CA ARG A 183 -14.48 5.21 10.85
C ARG A 183 -13.36 4.81 9.88
N THR A 184 -12.13 4.73 10.35
CA THR A 184 -10.99 4.34 9.53
C THR A 184 -10.23 3.19 10.17
N ILE A 185 -9.93 2.16 9.37
CA ILE A 185 -9.15 0.97 9.76
C ILE A 185 -7.82 1.06 9.02
N ILE A 186 -6.72 1.14 9.75
CA ILE A 186 -5.39 1.27 9.16
C ILE A 186 -4.63 -0.04 9.33
N ARG A 187 -4.12 -0.59 8.20
CA ARG A 187 -3.43 -1.87 8.18
C ARG A 187 -1.96 -1.65 7.87
N VAL A 188 -1.11 -1.76 8.89
CA VAL A 188 0.33 -1.51 8.74
C VAL A 188 1.03 -2.81 8.38
N SER A 189 1.69 -2.82 7.23
CA SER A 189 2.45 -3.97 6.77
C SER A 189 3.78 -4.06 7.50
N VAL A 190 4.11 -5.25 8.00
CA VAL A 190 5.39 -5.55 8.65
C VAL A 190 6.04 -6.76 7.99
N ASN A 191 7.36 -6.77 8.01
CA ASN A 191 8.19 -7.89 7.56
C ASN A 191 9.48 -7.94 8.41
N PRO A 192 10.21 -9.06 8.41
CA PRO A 192 11.53 -9.12 9.00
C PRO A 192 12.44 -7.99 8.48
N LYS A 193 13.28 -7.46 9.35
CA LYS A 193 14.18 -6.33 9.05
C LYS A 193 15.04 -6.58 7.80
N GLU A 194 15.53 -7.80 7.64
CA GLU A 194 16.31 -8.20 6.47
C GLU A 194 15.48 -8.12 5.17
N ILE A 195 14.23 -8.59 5.19
CA ILE A 195 13.30 -8.48 4.07
C ILE A 195 13.00 -7.01 3.74
N ILE A 196 12.77 -6.17 4.76
CA ILE A 196 12.52 -4.74 4.53
C ILE A 196 13.72 -4.09 3.87
N ASN A 197 14.92 -4.33 4.36
CA ASN A 197 16.12 -3.68 3.88
C ASN A 197 16.51 -4.11 2.45
N ASN A 198 16.35 -5.39 2.14
CA ASN A 198 16.86 -5.96 0.89
C ASN A 198 15.80 -6.08 -0.22
N ILE A 199 14.51 -6.10 0.13
CA ILE A 199 13.43 -6.40 -0.81
C ILE A 199 12.36 -5.29 -0.84
N GLU A 200 12.02 -4.68 0.30
CA GLU A 200 11.04 -3.59 0.39
C GLU A 200 11.69 -2.21 0.24
N LEU A 201 12.47 -2.03 -0.82
CA LEU A 201 13.28 -0.84 -1.04
C LEU A 201 12.46 0.46 -0.98
N LYS A 202 13.02 1.50 -0.32
CA LYS A 202 12.40 2.82 -0.15
C LYS A 202 11.08 2.81 0.65
N THR A 203 10.86 1.81 1.48
CA THR A 203 9.79 1.80 2.49
C THR A 203 10.32 2.15 3.87
N SER A 204 9.45 2.26 4.86
CA SER A 204 9.87 2.57 6.24
C SER A 204 10.52 1.37 6.93
N PRO A 205 11.54 1.59 7.79
CA PRO A 205 12.13 0.53 8.62
C PRO A 205 11.09 -0.08 9.58
N LEU A 206 11.33 -1.33 10.02
CA LEU A 206 10.43 -2.08 10.89
C LEU A 206 10.10 -1.31 12.18
N GLU A 207 11.12 -0.79 12.87
CA GLU A 207 10.97 -0.08 14.13
C GLU A 207 10.00 1.12 13.99
N LYS A 208 10.14 1.89 12.92
CA LYS A 208 9.27 3.03 12.62
C LYS A 208 7.83 2.61 12.31
N ARG A 209 7.64 1.45 11.64
CA ARG A 209 6.29 0.90 11.41
C ARG A 209 5.64 0.46 12.73
N ILE A 210 6.40 -0.12 13.65
CA ILE A 210 5.92 -0.49 15.00
C ILE A 210 5.53 0.76 15.80
N ASP A 211 6.35 1.81 15.75
CA ASP A 211 6.03 3.09 16.39
C ASP A 211 4.72 3.68 15.83
N ALA A 212 4.54 3.63 14.50
CA ALA A 212 3.30 4.07 13.86
C ALA A 212 2.08 3.25 14.31
N ILE A 213 2.19 1.93 14.41
CA ILE A 213 1.14 1.06 14.95
C ILE A 213 0.75 1.49 16.38
N ASN A 214 1.75 1.72 17.25
CA ASN A 214 1.52 2.15 18.63
C ASN A 214 0.80 3.51 18.69
N LYS A 215 1.24 4.50 17.89
CA LYS A 215 0.62 5.84 17.81
C LYS A 215 -0.83 5.76 17.32
N LEU A 216 -1.09 5.03 16.24
CA LEU A 216 -2.44 4.88 15.68
C LEU A 216 -3.41 4.22 16.68
N CYS A 217 -2.98 3.15 17.35
CA CYS A 217 -3.80 2.49 18.34
C CYS A 217 -4.02 3.37 19.59
N ALA A 218 -3.01 4.15 20.01
CA ALA A 218 -3.15 5.10 21.11
C ALA A 218 -4.20 6.18 20.79
N ASP A 219 -4.29 6.60 19.54
CA ASP A 219 -5.29 7.55 19.02
C ASP A 219 -6.65 6.91 18.68
N ASN A 220 -6.88 5.65 19.10
CA ASN A 220 -8.12 4.90 18.93
C ASN A 220 -8.50 4.56 17.47
N TYR A 221 -7.55 4.54 16.56
CA TYR A 221 -7.77 3.88 15.27
C TYR A 221 -7.90 2.37 15.45
N LYS A 222 -8.77 1.74 14.67
CA LYS A 222 -8.75 0.29 14.52
C LYS A 222 -7.55 -0.08 13.64
N VAL A 223 -6.63 -0.90 14.18
CA VAL A 223 -5.37 -1.22 13.53
C VAL A 223 -5.28 -2.70 13.19
N GLY A 224 -4.85 -3.01 11.96
CA GLY A 224 -4.46 -4.35 11.52
C GLY A 224 -2.95 -4.43 11.31
N ILE A 225 -2.36 -5.58 11.62
CA ILE A 225 -0.97 -5.91 11.31
C ILE A 225 -0.99 -6.85 10.11
N LEU A 226 -0.41 -6.39 9.00
CA LEU A 226 -0.39 -7.12 7.75
C LEU A 226 1.00 -7.71 7.51
N ILE A 227 1.16 -9.02 7.66
CA ILE A 227 2.40 -9.73 7.33
C ILE A 227 2.34 -10.06 5.84
N ALA A 228 2.79 -9.11 5.01
CA ALA A 228 2.58 -9.21 3.57
C ALA A 228 3.64 -8.47 2.73
N PRO A 229 4.21 -9.22 1.78
CA PRO A 229 4.07 -10.66 1.65
C PRO A 229 5.04 -11.43 2.55
N VAL A 230 4.66 -12.64 2.93
CA VAL A 230 5.62 -13.61 3.49
C VAL A 230 6.55 -14.06 2.36
N ILE A 231 7.85 -13.87 2.55
CA ILE A 231 8.89 -14.23 1.58
C ILE A 231 9.74 -15.37 2.16
N MET A 232 9.70 -16.51 1.49
CA MET A 232 10.37 -17.73 1.94
C MET A 232 11.80 -17.80 1.39
N VAL A 233 12.69 -16.97 1.94
CA VAL A 233 14.16 -17.12 1.78
C VAL A 233 14.67 -18.29 2.62
N ASP A 234 15.89 -18.75 2.41
CA ASP A 234 16.42 -19.98 3.02
C ASP A 234 16.25 -20.02 4.54
N ASN A 235 16.46 -18.91 5.23
CA ASN A 235 16.35 -18.78 6.69
C ASN A 235 15.00 -18.19 7.15
N TYR A 236 13.95 -18.18 6.32
CA TYR A 236 12.70 -17.46 6.59
C TYR A 236 12.08 -17.79 7.95
N LYS A 237 12.14 -19.05 8.40
CA LYS A 237 11.57 -19.43 9.69
C LYS A 237 12.19 -18.64 10.83
N LYS A 238 13.52 -18.55 10.88
CA LYS A 238 14.25 -17.77 11.87
C LYS A 238 13.88 -16.29 11.78
N LEU A 239 13.88 -15.71 10.59
CA LEU A 239 13.55 -14.30 10.38
C LEU A 239 12.14 -13.94 10.84
N TYR A 240 11.14 -14.78 10.54
CA TYR A 240 9.77 -14.53 10.99
C TYR A 240 9.61 -14.75 12.50
N GLU A 241 10.29 -15.72 13.10
CA GLU A 241 10.29 -15.85 14.58
C GLU A 241 10.87 -14.61 15.25
N GLU A 242 12.00 -14.08 14.78
CA GLU A 242 12.59 -12.83 15.24
C GLU A 242 11.64 -11.63 15.06
N LEU A 243 10.90 -11.57 13.96
CA LEU A 243 9.85 -10.57 13.77
C LEU A 243 8.79 -10.66 14.85
N PHE A 244 8.26 -11.85 15.14
CA PHE A 244 7.22 -12.03 16.16
C PHE A 244 7.70 -11.72 17.58
N ILE A 245 8.95 -12.05 17.91
CA ILE A 245 9.59 -11.66 19.17
C ILE A 245 9.64 -10.13 19.26
N THR A 246 10.14 -9.46 18.20
CA THR A 246 10.24 -8.00 18.13
C THR A 246 8.86 -7.33 18.29
N LEU A 247 7.83 -7.85 17.61
CA LEU A 247 6.46 -7.35 17.76
C LEU A 247 5.94 -7.53 19.19
N LYS A 248 6.18 -8.72 19.79
CA LYS A 248 5.76 -8.98 21.17
C LYS A 248 6.42 -8.05 22.19
N GLU A 249 7.68 -7.69 21.96
CA GLU A 249 8.43 -6.80 22.86
C GLU A 249 8.02 -5.33 22.67
N LYS A 250 7.95 -4.85 21.43
CA LYS A 250 7.84 -3.41 21.12
C LYS A 250 6.42 -2.87 20.96
N LEU A 251 5.43 -3.73 20.73
CA LEU A 251 4.04 -3.30 20.70
C LEU A 251 3.53 -2.99 22.10
N SER A 252 2.77 -1.91 22.23
CA SER A 252 2.13 -1.54 23.51
C SER A 252 1.10 -2.59 23.96
N ASN A 253 0.77 -2.60 25.26
CA ASN A 253 -0.22 -3.54 25.78
C ASN A 253 -1.61 -3.34 25.16
N LYS A 254 -1.98 -2.11 24.80
CA LYS A 254 -3.23 -1.81 24.11
C LYS A 254 -3.22 -2.47 22.73
N VAL A 255 -2.15 -2.26 21.95
CA VAL A 255 -1.99 -2.87 20.62
C VAL A 255 -2.07 -4.39 20.69
N LYS A 256 -1.33 -5.03 21.62
CA LYS A 256 -1.35 -6.49 21.80
C LYS A 256 -2.72 -7.09 22.08
N LYS A 257 -3.67 -6.29 22.59
CA LYS A 257 -5.05 -6.73 22.87
C LYS A 257 -6.00 -6.49 21.71
N GLU A 258 -5.80 -5.42 20.94
CA GLU A 258 -6.82 -4.88 20.04
C GLU A 258 -6.55 -5.16 18.54
N VAL A 259 -5.30 -5.42 18.16
CA VAL A 259 -4.97 -5.63 16.74
C VAL A 259 -5.48 -6.96 16.19
N PHE A 260 -5.80 -6.97 14.92
CA PHE A 260 -6.00 -8.19 14.14
C PHE A 260 -4.83 -8.41 13.16
N PHE A 261 -4.70 -9.65 12.67
CA PHE A 261 -3.65 -10.05 11.76
C PHE A 261 -4.19 -10.50 10.41
N GLU A 262 -3.43 -10.18 9.37
CA GLU A 262 -3.59 -10.68 8.01
C GLU A 262 -2.25 -11.24 7.54
N VAL A 263 -2.27 -12.36 6.83
CA VAL A 263 -1.05 -12.98 6.29
C VAL A 263 -1.23 -13.26 4.80
N ILE A 264 -0.30 -12.78 3.99
CA ILE A 264 -0.32 -13.02 2.54
C ILE A 264 1.06 -13.53 2.11
N PHE A 265 1.09 -14.72 1.50
CA PHE A 265 2.30 -15.27 0.90
C PHE A 265 2.60 -14.62 -0.45
N MET A 266 3.88 -14.49 -0.78
CA MET A 266 4.30 -13.79 -1.98
C MET A 266 3.74 -14.46 -3.25
N THR A 267 3.14 -13.62 -4.09
CA THR A 267 2.96 -13.89 -5.52
C THR A 267 3.95 -13.00 -6.27
N TYR A 268 4.86 -13.59 -7.01
CA TYR A 268 5.85 -12.87 -7.80
C TYR A 268 5.43 -12.82 -9.27
N SER A 269 5.92 -11.88 -10.05
CA SER A 269 5.57 -11.78 -11.47
C SER A 269 6.79 -11.75 -12.36
N TYR A 270 6.65 -12.31 -13.56
CA TYR A 270 7.65 -12.20 -14.63
C TYR A 270 8.00 -10.74 -14.95
N VAL A 271 6.99 -9.86 -14.97
CA VAL A 271 7.19 -8.42 -15.24
C VAL A 271 8.06 -7.78 -14.17
N SER A 272 7.80 -8.08 -12.89
CA SER A 272 8.64 -7.58 -11.78
C SER A 272 10.07 -8.12 -11.89
N ASP A 273 10.23 -9.40 -12.25
CA ASP A 273 11.55 -10.03 -12.42
C ASP A 273 12.37 -9.35 -13.53
N MET A 274 11.76 -9.10 -14.69
CA MET A 274 12.42 -8.41 -15.80
C MET A 274 12.84 -6.99 -15.43
N ILE A 275 11.94 -6.22 -14.79
CA ILE A 275 12.28 -4.87 -14.33
C ILE A 275 13.43 -4.91 -13.34
N ASN A 276 13.36 -5.80 -12.34
CA ASN A 276 14.37 -5.87 -11.28
C ASN A 276 15.76 -6.24 -11.82
N LYS A 277 15.85 -7.16 -12.76
CA LYS A 277 17.13 -7.55 -13.37
C LYS A 277 17.85 -6.39 -14.05
N GLU A 278 17.10 -5.49 -14.69
CA GLU A 278 17.68 -4.34 -15.40
C GLU A 278 17.86 -3.12 -14.46
N ALA A 279 16.88 -2.86 -13.57
CA ALA A 279 16.90 -1.71 -12.66
C ALA A 279 17.83 -1.92 -11.44
N PHE A 280 17.99 -3.16 -11.00
CA PHE A 280 18.75 -3.52 -9.80
C PHE A 280 19.66 -4.74 -10.06
N PRO A 281 20.62 -4.66 -10.99
CA PRO A 281 21.41 -5.81 -11.46
C PRO A 281 22.29 -6.46 -10.38
N LYS A 282 22.46 -5.81 -9.22
CA LYS A 282 23.23 -6.34 -8.09
C LYS A 282 22.37 -7.10 -7.07
N LEU A 283 21.05 -7.12 -7.24
CA LEU A 283 20.12 -7.79 -6.34
C LEU A 283 19.71 -9.14 -6.92
N ASP A 284 19.58 -10.12 -6.03
CA ASP A 284 19.12 -11.45 -6.42
C ASP A 284 17.67 -11.45 -6.86
N SER A 285 17.35 -12.31 -7.83
CA SER A 285 15.98 -12.54 -8.25
C SER A 285 15.15 -13.19 -7.13
N LEU A 286 13.92 -12.73 -6.96
CA LEU A 286 12.96 -13.37 -6.07
C LEU A 286 12.29 -14.61 -6.70
N TYR A 287 12.58 -14.88 -7.97
CA TYR A 287 12.14 -16.10 -8.64
C TYR A 287 13.11 -17.25 -8.36
N ASN A 288 12.58 -18.33 -7.80
CA ASN A 288 13.33 -19.56 -7.58
C ASN A 288 12.46 -20.77 -8.01
N LYS A 289 12.87 -21.43 -9.09
CA LYS A 289 12.17 -22.61 -9.67
C LYS A 289 12.05 -23.80 -8.72
N ASP A 290 12.95 -23.89 -7.73
CA ASP A 290 12.98 -25.02 -6.80
C ASP A 290 11.88 -24.91 -5.75
N ILE A 291 11.42 -23.69 -5.43
CA ILE A 291 10.39 -23.42 -4.43
C ILE A 291 9.11 -22.81 -5.00
N GLN A 292 9.13 -22.34 -6.25
CA GLN A 292 7.99 -21.70 -6.90
C GLN A 292 7.51 -22.43 -8.14
N THR A 293 6.25 -22.18 -8.50
CA THR A 293 5.59 -22.72 -9.70
C THR A 293 4.73 -21.67 -10.37
N GLY A 294 4.48 -21.83 -11.67
CA GLY A 294 3.63 -20.93 -12.42
C GLY A 294 2.15 -21.05 -12.00
N ARG A 295 1.49 -19.89 -11.82
CA ARG A 295 0.04 -19.79 -11.56
C ARG A 295 -0.76 -19.37 -12.80
N GLY A 296 -0.10 -19.12 -13.92
CA GLY A 296 -0.66 -18.49 -15.11
C GLY A 296 -0.49 -16.99 -15.14
N ARG A 297 -0.67 -16.38 -16.31
CA ARG A 297 -0.54 -14.94 -16.57
C ARG A 297 0.81 -14.34 -16.10
N GLY A 298 1.90 -15.10 -16.23
CA GLY A 298 3.24 -14.68 -15.82
C GLY A 298 3.42 -14.51 -14.31
N LYS A 299 2.60 -15.17 -13.49
CA LYS A 299 2.70 -15.12 -12.02
C LYS A 299 3.25 -16.43 -11.48
N TYR A 300 4.07 -16.32 -10.43
CA TYR A 300 4.69 -17.42 -9.69
C TYR A 300 4.22 -17.39 -8.25
N VAL A 301 3.93 -18.56 -7.70
CA VAL A 301 3.56 -18.78 -6.29
C VAL A 301 4.41 -19.88 -5.71
N TYR A 302 4.51 -19.98 -4.40
CA TYR A 302 5.19 -21.12 -3.76
C TYR A 302 4.51 -22.43 -4.10
N LYS A 303 5.31 -23.51 -4.28
CA LYS A 303 4.78 -24.87 -4.46
C LYS A 303 3.86 -25.23 -3.31
N LYS A 304 2.75 -25.92 -3.61
CA LYS A 304 1.63 -26.16 -2.68
C LYS A 304 2.07 -26.64 -1.30
N LYS A 305 2.85 -27.74 -1.23
CA LYS A 305 3.32 -28.31 0.04
C LYS A 305 4.15 -27.31 0.85
N LEU A 306 5.07 -26.60 0.20
CA LEU A 306 5.91 -25.60 0.85
C LEU A 306 5.08 -24.45 1.40
N LYS A 307 4.08 -23.97 0.63
CA LYS A 307 3.16 -22.92 1.06
C LYS A 307 2.35 -23.37 2.28
N GLU A 308 1.76 -24.57 2.26
CA GLU A 308 1.00 -25.14 3.37
C GLU A 308 1.85 -25.26 4.66
N ASP A 309 3.11 -25.69 4.53
CA ASP A 309 4.04 -25.77 5.66
C ASP A 309 4.38 -24.36 6.19
N GLY A 310 4.55 -23.39 5.31
CA GLY A 310 4.76 -21.99 5.68
C GLY A 310 3.53 -21.38 6.38
N GLU A 311 2.33 -21.64 5.88
CA GLU A 311 1.06 -21.18 6.49
C GLU A 311 0.91 -21.76 7.91
N LYS A 312 1.15 -23.04 8.09
CA LYS A 312 1.13 -23.71 9.42
C LYS A 312 2.18 -23.10 10.36
N TYR A 313 3.37 -22.82 9.84
CA TYR A 313 4.43 -22.23 10.63
C TYR A 313 4.07 -20.81 11.10
N ILE A 314 3.64 -19.93 10.21
CA ILE A 314 3.21 -18.56 10.59
C ILE A 314 2.00 -18.60 11.54
N ALA A 315 1.03 -19.49 11.30
CA ALA A 315 -0.09 -19.68 12.21
C ALA A 315 0.37 -20.13 13.62
N SER A 316 1.40 -20.99 13.71
CA SER A 316 1.97 -21.40 15.01
C SER A 316 2.64 -20.25 15.75
N LEU A 317 3.33 -19.35 15.03
CA LEU A 317 3.91 -18.14 15.63
C LEU A 317 2.82 -17.18 16.12
N LEU A 318 1.76 -16.97 15.33
CA LEU A 318 0.61 -16.16 15.76
C LEU A 318 0.00 -16.73 17.04
N LYS A 319 -0.25 -18.04 17.10
CA LYS A 319 -0.78 -18.69 18.30
C LYS A 319 0.16 -18.59 19.51
N LYS A 320 1.48 -18.67 19.28
CA LYS A 320 2.50 -18.57 20.35
C LYS A 320 2.59 -17.17 20.94
N TYR A 321 2.63 -16.14 20.10
CA TYR A 321 2.93 -14.77 20.53
C TYR A 321 1.69 -13.88 20.72
N PHE A 322 0.60 -14.17 19.99
CA PHE A 322 -0.64 -13.40 19.95
C PHE A 322 -1.89 -14.30 19.99
N PRO A 323 -2.03 -15.16 21.03
CA PRO A 323 -3.04 -16.22 21.09
C PRO A 323 -4.49 -15.73 21.07
N ASN A 324 -4.74 -14.49 21.53
CA ASN A 324 -6.08 -13.92 21.67
C ASN A 324 -6.46 -12.95 20.53
N ASN A 325 -5.57 -12.74 19.56
CA ASN A 325 -5.82 -11.80 18.48
C ASN A 325 -6.51 -12.48 17.31
N GLU A 326 -7.43 -11.77 16.69
CA GLU A 326 -8.13 -12.26 15.50
C GLU A 326 -7.16 -12.39 14.31
N ILE A 327 -7.21 -13.52 13.61
CA ILE A 327 -6.54 -13.73 12.32
C ILE A 327 -7.63 -13.67 11.25
N LYS A 328 -7.63 -12.61 10.45
CA LYS A 328 -8.64 -12.43 9.37
C LYS A 328 -8.51 -13.48 8.28
N TYR A 329 -7.28 -13.75 7.86
CA TYR A 329 -6.94 -14.82 6.91
C TYR A 329 -5.43 -15.07 6.82
N ILE A 330 -5.09 -16.26 6.31
CA ILE A 330 -3.76 -16.63 5.84
C ILE A 330 -3.94 -17.16 4.41
N CYS A 331 -3.21 -16.60 3.40
CA CYS A 331 -3.40 -17.00 2.01
C CYS A 331 -2.12 -16.90 1.14
#